data_a47cef10a9b76d9899f7f34f2801a0dd
#
_entry.id   a47cef10a9b76d9899f7f34f2801a0dd
#
_cell.length_a   1.000
_cell.length_b   1.000
_cell.length_c   1.000
_cell.angle_alpha   90.00
_cell.angle_beta   90.00
_cell.angle_gamma   90.00
#
_symmetry.space_group_name_H-M   'P 1'
#
loop_
_entity.id
_entity.type
_entity.pdbx_description
1 polymer ?
#
loop_
_entity_poly.entity_id
_entity_poly.type
_entity_poly.pdbx_seq_one_letter_code
_entity_poly.pdbx_strand_id
1 'polypeptide(L)'
;MPKPQTRRQFLQAAAGAALGAALAGPLARRARAAAKDDRPNILLIMADDMGFSDIGCYGGEIRTPNVDGLARRGIRFTRCYNNAKCAPTRASLLTGMYSQQVGEGRMSKAVTIAEVLKAAGYRTLMTGKWHAPSLPVHRGFDRYFGLADGCCNFWNPGKQRPGEPPPGRKWARWRRWAIEDKEFTPYTPEDKNFYTTDAFTDYAIERLGEYGKEAGPFFLYVAYTAPHYPLHAWPEDIARYRGKYRMGWDALRKARYERMVKMGLIAKRYPASPRDPSVPAWNDLPEEKRDGWDLKMAVYAAMIDRMDQGIGRILAKVRELGREENTLVIFLSDNGGCAENVNKTPDVPPGPLASYRTVDKPWANASNTPFRKYKSWDHEGGICTPFIVSWPRVIKKGGQISRQVGHIIDIMATCCDVAGAAYPSEYGGTKVLPLEGKSLRPIFEGKTRTGHDALFWQFGKSKAVRCGKWKLVANGSRPWELYDMEADRCELNDLAASHPDRAAAMAKLWNDWAERCRRQAKSS
;
A
#
# COMPACT_ATOMS: atom_id res chain seq x y z
N MET A 1 37.68 -65.85 -12.94
CA MET A 1 37.48 -65.33 -11.57
C MET A 1 38.49 -64.22 -11.32
N PRO A 2 38.11 -62.99 -11.01
CA PRO A 2 39.06 -61.94 -10.72
C PRO A 2 39.70 -62.13 -9.34
N LYS A 3 41.03 -61.88 -9.24
CA LYS A 3 41.79 -62.02 -7.99
C LYS A 3 41.32 -61.03 -6.94
N PRO A 4 41.28 -61.38 -5.64
CA PRO A 4 40.88 -60.47 -4.54
C PRO A 4 41.92 -59.35 -4.38
N GLN A 5 41.42 -58.12 -4.30
CA GLN A 5 42.22 -56.94 -4.00
C GLN A 5 42.72 -56.98 -2.56
N THR A 6 43.99 -56.59 -2.35
CA THR A 6 44.61 -56.58 -1.04
C THR A 6 44.17 -55.34 -0.24
N ARG A 7 44.14 -55.46 1.11
CA ARG A 7 43.77 -54.40 2.05
C ARG A 7 44.53 -53.08 1.81
N ARG A 8 45.72 -53.17 1.28
CA ARG A 8 46.57 -52.00 0.93
C ARG A 8 46.08 -51.26 -0.31
N GLN A 9 45.53 -51.95 -1.31
CA GLN A 9 44.94 -51.35 -2.52
C GLN A 9 43.60 -50.68 -2.21
N PHE A 10 42.80 -51.23 -1.28
CA PHE A 10 41.58 -50.61 -0.81
C PHE A 10 41.84 -49.32 -0.01
N LEU A 11 42.87 -49.27 0.82
CA LEU A 11 43.24 -48.07 1.58
C LEU A 11 43.82 -46.96 0.72
N GLN A 12 44.52 -47.30 -0.37
CA GLN A 12 45.03 -46.31 -1.32
C GLN A 12 43.90 -45.69 -2.18
N ALA A 13 42.90 -46.49 -2.57
CA ALA A 13 41.72 -45.97 -3.28
C ALA A 13 40.85 -45.09 -2.36
N ALA A 14 40.71 -45.42 -1.07
CA ALA A 14 39.95 -44.61 -0.09
C ALA A 14 40.67 -43.29 0.25
N ALA A 15 42.03 -43.27 0.29
CA ALA A 15 42.78 -42.03 0.53
C ALA A 15 42.74 -41.06 -0.65
N GLY A 16 42.69 -41.56 -1.90
CA GLY A 16 42.54 -40.75 -3.10
C GLY A 16 41.16 -40.09 -3.23
N ALA A 17 40.11 -40.80 -2.83
CA ALA A 17 38.74 -40.26 -2.84
C ALA A 17 38.50 -39.21 -1.72
N ALA A 18 39.14 -39.35 -0.56
CA ALA A 18 39.01 -38.38 0.55
C ALA A 18 39.74 -37.06 0.25
N LEU A 19 40.90 -37.06 -0.45
CA LEU A 19 41.58 -35.85 -0.86
C LEU A 19 40.85 -35.11 -2.00
N GLY A 20 40.20 -35.81 -2.91
CA GLY A 20 39.37 -35.20 -3.96
C GLY A 20 38.13 -34.47 -3.45
N ALA A 21 37.48 -35.03 -2.43
CA ALA A 21 36.29 -34.44 -1.81
C ALA A 21 36.63 -33.22 -0.90
N ALA A 22 37.80 -33.21 -0.25
CA ALA A 22 38.25 -32.11 0.62
C ALA A 22 38.66 -30.85 -0.15
N LEU A 23 39.14 -30.99 -1.41
CA LEU A 23 39.56 -29.86 -2.25
C LEU A 23 38.41 -29.26 -3.09
N ALA A 24 37.34 -30.01 -3.35
CA ALA A 24 36.18 -29.53 -4.09
C ALA A 24 35.22 -28.67 -3.23
N GLY A 25 35.20 -28.87 -1.93
CA GLY A 25 34.28 -28.16 -1.01
C GLY A 25 34.50 -26.64 -0.92
N PRO A 26 35.74 -26.13 -0.72
CA PRO A 26 36.04 -24.70 -0.65
C PRO A 26 35.92 -23.98 -2.01
N LEU A 27 36.27 -24.65 -3.12
CA LEU A 27 36.22 -24.09 -4.47
C LEU A 27 34.78 -23.99 -5.01
N ALA A 28 33.94 -24.98 -4.73
CA ALA A 28 32.51 -24.93 -5.07
C ALA A 28 31.75 -23.85 -4.26
N ARG A 29 32.10 -23.59 -2.99
CA ARG A 29 31.56 -22.48 -2.19
C ARG A 29 32.04 -21.11 -2.69
N ARG A 30 33.31 -20.97 -3.12
CA ARG A 30 33.86 -19.74 -3.70
C ARG A 30 33.29 -19.43 -5.09
N ALA A 31 33.10 -20.42 -5.94
CA ALA A 31 32.49 -20.24 -7.27
C ALA A 31 31.01 -19.83 -7.16
N ARG A 32 30.26 -20.30 -6.12
CA ARG A 32 28.86 -19.91 -5.87
C ARG A 32 28.74 -18.50 -5.31
N ALA A 33 29.79 -17.96 -4.66
CA ALA A 33 29.82 -16.59 -4.13
C ALA A 33 30.07 -15.53 -5.20
N ALA A 34 30.47 -15.92 -6.41
CA ALA A 34 30.80 -15.00 -7.53
C ALA A 34 29.65 -14.84 -8.55
N ALA A 35 28.56 -15.61 -8.46
CA ALA A 35 27.38 -15.39 -9.30
C ALA A 35 26.64 -14.16 -8.80
N LYS A 36 26.58 -13.11 -9.63
CA LYS A 36 25.80 -11.90 -9.33
C LYS A 36 24.35 -12.30 -9.05
N ASP A 37 23.83 -11.93 -7.88
CA ASP A 37 22.45 -12.20 -7.53
C ASP A 37 21.53 -11.42 -8.50
N ASP A 38 20.79 -12.15 -9.32
CA ASP A 38 19.97 -11.60 -10.41
C ASP A 38 18.55 -11.27 -9.96
N ARG A 39 18.22 -11.59 -8.70
CA ARG A 39 16.91 -11.27 -8.10
C ARG A 39 16.75 -9.77 -7.92
N PRO A 40 15.56 -9.22 -8.14
CA PRO A 40 15.33 -7.78 -8.01
C PRO A 40 15.38 -7.33 -6.55
N ASN A 41 15.80 -6.10 -6.31
CA ASN A 41 15.39 -5.40 -5.10
C ASN A 41 13.89 -5.08 -5.19
N ILE A 42 13.21 -4.99 -4.06
CA ILE A 42 11.79 -4.66 -3.98
C ILE A 42 11.62 -3.43 -3.10
N LEU A 43 11.10 -2.35 -3.68
CA LEU A 43 10.72 -1.13 -2.98
C LEU A 43 9.20 -0.99 -3.01
N LEU A 44 8.55 -1.20 -1.88
CA LEU A 44 7.11 -1.08 -1.70
C LEU A 44 6.80 0.21 -0.98
N ILE A 45 6.05 1.11 -1.62
CA ILE A 45 5.70 2.45 -1.10
C ILE A 45 4.19 2.55 -0.97
N MET A 46 3.71 2.86 0.24
CA MET A 46 2.28 2.98 0.51
C MET A 46 1.94 4.35 1.10
N ALA A 47 0.99 5.05 0.48
CA ALA A 47 0.30 6.20 1.04
C ALA A 47 -0.86 5.76 1.94
N ASP A 48 -1.33 6.64 2.82
CA ASP A 48 -2.41 6.43 3.79
C ASP A 48 -3.55 7.41 3.53
N ASP A 49 -4.74 6.91 3.18
CA ASP A 49 -5.94 7.71 2.88
C ASP A 49 -5.87 8.56 1.58
N MET A 50 -5.06 8.20 0.61
CA MET A 50 -4.96 8.95 -0.65
C MET A 50 -5.98 8.45 -1.69
N GLY A 51 -6.78 9.37 -2.24
CA GLY A 51 -7.81 9.06 -3.24
C GLY A 51 -7.26 8.74 -4.64
N PHE A 52 -8.12 8.16 -5.48
CA PHE A 52 -7.75 7.69 -6.83
C PHE A 52 -7.20 8.79 -7.74
N SER A 53 -7.70 10.02 -7.61
CA SER A 53 -7.37 11.12 -8.51
C SER A 53 -6.42 12.17 -7.93
N ASP A 54 -5.79 11.94 -6.80
CA ASP A 54 -5.00 12.99 -6.13
C ASP A 54 -3.64 13.26 -6.79
N ILE A 55 -2.99 12.27 -7.38
CA ILE A 55 -1.66 12.40 -7.99
C ILE A 55 -1.73 12.72 -9.48
N GLY A 56 -0.69 13.39 -10.01
CA GLY A 56 -0.64 13.91 -11.37
C GLY A 56 -0.91 12.85 -12.43
N CYS A 57 -0.26 11.69 -12.36
CA CYS A 57 -0.44 10.61 -13.33
C CYS A 57 -1.80 9.89 -13.26
N TYR A 58 -2.66 10.23 -12.29
CA TYR A 58 -4.07 9.82 -12.21
C TYR A 58 -5.05 11.00 -12.36
N GLY A 59 -4.61 12.11 -12.91
CA GLY A 59 -5.45 13.27 -13.26
C GLY A 59 -5.51 14.35 -12.19
N GLY A 60 -4.75 14.22 -11.08
CA GLY A 60 -4.62 15.22 -10.04
C GLY A 60 -3.88 16.48 -10.50
N GLU A 61 -4.04 17.54 -9.74
CA GLU A 61 -3.30 18.81 -9.89
C GLU A 61 -2.16 18.93 -8.89
N ILE A 62 -2.10 18.01 -7.92
CA ILE A 62 -1.05 17.99 -6.90
C ILE A 62 0.27 17.60 -7.57
N ARG A 63 1.34 18.28 -7.19
CA ARG A 63 2.67 18.05 -7.74
C ARG A 63 3.25 16.75 -7.22
N THR A 64 3.37 15.76 -8.10
CA THR A 64 3.92 14.44 -7.79
C THR A 64 4.93 13.97 -8.85
N PRO A 65 5.98 14.79 -9.16
CA PRO A 65 6.87 14.50 -10.29
C PRO A 65 7.62 13.18 -10.17
N ASN A 66 7.88 12.69 -8.96
CA ASN A 66 8.61 11.46 -8.72
C ASN A 66 7.72 10.22 -8.92
N VAL A 67 6.51 10.24 -8.38
CA VAL A 67 5.49 9.19 -8.60
C VAL A 67 5.03 9.20 -10.07
N ASP A 68 4.84 10.37 -10.67
CA ASP A 68 4.56 10.51 -12.09
C ASP A 68 5.71 9.97 -12.95
N GLY A 69 6.95 10.12 -12.48
CA GLY A 69 8.14 9.53 -13.08
C GLY A 69 8.12 8.00 -13.08
N LEU A 70 7.69 7.38 -11.98
CA LEU A 70 7.48 5.93 -11.91
C LEU A 70 6.41 5.49 -12.93
N ALA A 71 5.30 6.21 -13.01
CA ALA A 71 4.23 5.93 -13.98
C ALA A 71 4.71 6.05 -15.44
N ARG A 72 5.52 7.06 -15.76
CA ARG A 72 6.09 7.23 -17.11
C ARG A 72 7.03 6.09 -17.50
N ARG A 73 7.77 5.52 -16.55
CA ARG A 73 8.69 4.39 -16.80
C ARG A 73 8.05 3.03 -16.59
N GLY A 74 6.81 2.99 -16.07
CA GLY A 74 6.15 1.77 -15.63
C GLY A 74 4.74 1.59 -16.15
N ILE A 75 3.93 0.95 -15.33
CA ILE A 75 2.53 0.59 -15.61
C ILE A 75 1.64 1.21 -14.53
N ARG A 76 0.58 1.91 -14.95
CA ARG A 76 -0.52 2.37 -14.10
C ARG A 76 -1.65 1.37 -14.17
N PHE A 77 -2.18 0.94 -13.03
CA PHE A 77 -3.33 0.05 -12.98
C PHE A 77 -4.59 0.86 -12.68
N THR A 78 -5.66 0.61 -13.43
CA THR A 78 -6.95 1.28 -13.23
C THR A 78 -7.98 0.44 -12.49
N ARG A 79 -7.64 -0.82 -12.18
CA ARG A 79 -8.53 -1.81 -11.53
C ARG A 79 -7.76 -2.64 -10.49
N CYS A 80 -6.91 -1.99 -9.67
CA CYS A 80 -6.26 -2.63 -8.54
C CYS A 80 -6.97 -2.22 -7.25
N TYR A 81 -7.27 -3.18 -6.40
CA TYR A 81 -8.17 -3.04 -5.27
C TYR A 81 -7.47 -3.31 -3.94
N ASN A 82 -7.87 -2.58 -2.90
CA ASN A 82 -7.51 -2.79 -1.50
C ASN A 82 -8.73 -3.19 -0.66
N ASN A 83 -8.66 -3.15 0.69
CA ASN A 83 -9.74 -3.55 1.61
C ASN A 83 -10.48 -2.37 2.27
N ALA A 84 -10.64 -1.26 1.59
CA ALA A 84 -11.39 -0.08 2.07
C ALA A 84 -10.92 0.54 3.39
N LYS A 85 -9.97 -0.05 4.11
CA LYS A 85 -9.48 0.44 5.42
C LYS A 85 -8.02 0.03 5.66
N CYS A 86 -7.29 0.89 6.36
CA CYS A 86 -5.84 0.77 6.54
C CYS A 86 -5.38 -0.56 7.19
N ALA A 87 -5.89 -0.96 8.36
CA ALA A 87 -5.44 -2.18 9.03
C ALA A 87 -5.74 -3.46 8.22
N PRO A 88 -6.97 -3.68 7.69
CA PRO A 88 -7.25 -4.82 6.82
C PRO A 88 -6.40 -4.85 5.55
N THR A 89 -6.19 -3.70 4.90
CA THR A 89 -5.36 -3.63 3.69
C THR A 89 -3.92 -4.01 3.98
N ARG A 90 -3.33 -3.48 5.07
CA ARG A 90 -1.94 -3.78 5.46
C ARG A 90 -1.76 -5.26 5.80
N ALA A 91 -2.72 -5.86 6.52
CA ALA A 91 -2.69 -7.29 6.80
C ALA A 91 -2.77 -8.12 5.51
N SER A 92 -3.69 -7.80 4.60
CA SER A 92 -3.84 -8.52 3.32
C SER A 92 -2.63 -8.33 2.40
N LEU A 93 -2.07 -7.13 2.32
CA LEU A 93 -0.84 -6.85 1.56
C LEU A 93 0.32 -7.71 2.06
N LEU A 94 0.56 -7.69 3.37
CA LEU A 94 1.73 -8.34 3.96
C LEU A 94 1.64 -9.86 3.96
N THR A 95 0.43 -10.44 3.96
CA THR A 95 0.23 -11.88 4.09
C THR A 95 -0.24 -12.56 2.81
N GLY A 96 -0.76 -11.82 1.83
CA GLY A 96 -1.38 -12.38 0.63
C GLY A 96 -2.72 -13.08 0.89
N MET A 97 -3.34 -12.79 2.06
CA MET A 97 -4.58 -13.39 2.53
C MET A 97 -5.67 -12.33 2.69
N TYR A 98 -6.94 -12.72 2.67
CA TYR A 98 -7.98 -11.80 3.13
C TYR A 98 -7.82 -11.53 4.63
N SER A 99 -7.93 -10.27 5.05
CA SER A 99 -7.74 -9.87 6.45
C SER A 99 -8.63 -10.64 7.43
N GLN A 100 -9.83 -11.03 6.99
CA GLN A 100 -10.80 -11.83 7.76
C GLN A 100 -10.30 -13.24 8.08
N GLN A 101 -9.43 -13.82 7.26
CA GLN A 101 -8.84 -15.14 7.50
C GLN A 101 -7.76 -15.10 8.58
N VAL A 102 -7.08 -13.95 8.72
CA VAL A 102 -5.89 -13.77 9.56
C VAL A 102 -6.14 -12.85 10.78
N GLY A 103 -7.41 -12.69 11.18
CA GLY A 103 -7.79 -11.93 12.38
C GLY A 103 -7.72 -10.41 12.22
N GLU A 104 -8.11 -9.87 11.06
CA GLU A 104 -8.33 -8.43 10.80
C GLU A 104 -7.15 -7.49 11.14
N GLY A 105 -5.93 -7.92 11.03
CA GLY A 105 -4.73 -7.14 11.32
C GLY A 105 -3.76 -7.83 12.29
N ARG A 106 -4.18 -8.92 12.97
CA ARG A 106 -3.28 -9.74 13.81
C ARG A 106 -2.30 -10.55 12.97
N MET A 107 -2.65 -10.83 11.71
CA MET A 107 -1.87 -11.65 10.76
C MET A 107 -1.54 -13.04 11.34
N SER A 108 -2.51 -13.63 12.06
CA SER A 108 -2.41 -14.96 12.63
C SER A 108 -2.36 -16.02 11.54
N LYS A 109 -1.65 -17.13 11.73
CA LYS A 109 -1.55 -18.27 10.78
C LYS A 109 -1.13 -17.89 9.37
N ALA A 110 -0.47 -16.77 9.20
CA ALA A 110 0.07 -16.31 7.94
C ALA A 110 1.50 -15.83 8.14
N VAL A 111 2.33 -16.06 7.16
CA VAL A 111 3.65 -15.44 7.05
C VAL A 111 3.53 -14.09 6.37
N THR A 112 4.44 -13.18 6.69
CA THR A 112 4.55 -11.89 6.02
C THR A 112 5.50 -11.96 4.82
N ILE A 113 5.38 -10.98 3.91
CA ILE A 113 6.36 -10.80 2.81
C ILE A 113 7.79 -10.77 3.35
N ALA A 114 8.01 -10.08 4.48
CA ALA A 114 9.34 -9.96 5.07
C ALA A 114 9.88 -11.31 5.58
N GLU A 115 9.04 -12.13 6.23
CA GLU A 115 9.42 -13.47 6.69
C GLU A 115 9.82 -14.38 5.51
N VAL A 116 9.04 -14.35 4.42
CA VAL A 116 9.33 -15.16 3.21
C VAL A 116 10.59 -14.66 2.50
N LEU A 117 10.72 -13.35 2.30
CA LEU A 117 11.87 -12.78 1.61
C LEU A 117 13.16 -12.89 2.43
N LYS A 118 13.08 -12.75 3.76
CA LYS A 118 14.22 -12.98 4.67
C LYS A 118 14.74 -14.42 4.56
N ALA A 119 13.83 -15.41 4.55
CA ALA A 119 14.19 -16.81 4.33
C ALA A 119 14.84 -17.04 2.96
N ALA A 120 14.48 -16.23 1.96
CA ALA A 120 15.11 -16.23 0.64
C ALA A 120 16.41 -15.39 0.57
N GLY A 121 16.91 -14.86 1.68
CA GLY A 121 18.18 -14.14 1.75
C GLY A 121 18.10 -12.65 1.40
N TYR A 122 16.93 -12.05 1.42
CA TYR A 122 16.77 -10.60 1.31
C TYR A 122 17.12 -9.90 2.63
N ARG A 123 17.71 -8.72 2.55
CA ARG A 123 17.71 -7.77 3.66
C ARG A 123 16.33 -7.11 3.72
N THR A 124 15.65 -7.18 4.86
CA THR A 124 14.25 -6.75 5.01
C THR A 124 14.16 -5.52 5.89
N LEU A 125 13.73 -4.41 5.30
CA LEU A 125 13.74 -3.08 5.91
C LEU A 125 12.33 -2.47 5.91
N MET A 126 11.96 -1.76 6.97
CA MET A 126 10.68 -1.05 7.02
C MET A 126 10.81 0.28 7.74
N THR A 127 10.06 1.27 7.25
CA THR A 127 9.80 2.52 7.96
C THR A 127 8.35 2.97 7.79
N GLY A 128 7.83 3.65 8.81
CA GLY A 128 6.49 4.24 8.78
C GLY A 128 5.43 3.48 9.56
N LYS A 129 4.20 3.50 9.06
CA LYS A 129 3.02 2.95 9.74
C LYS A 129 2.92 1.43 9.58
N TRP A 130 2.91 0.72 10.71
CA TRP A 130 2.71 -0.73 10.76
C TRP A 130 1.24 -1.13 10.93
N HIS A 131 0.59 -0.64 11.97
CA HIS A 131 -0.82 -0.84 12.28
C HIS A 131 -1.21 -2.30 12.61
N ALA A 132 -0.36 -3.01 13.34
CA ALA A 132 -0.64 -4.36 13.84
C ALA A 132 -0.16 -4.52 15.30
N PRO A 133 -0.65 -5.55 16.04
CA PRO A 133 -0.28 -5.76 17.44
C PRO A 133 1.20 -6.09 17.69
N SER A 134 1.78 -6.97 16.87
CA SER A 134 3.21 -7.30 16.92
C SER A 134 4.06 -6.23 16.23
N LEU A 135 5.33 -6.08 16.63
CA LEU A 135 6.25 -5.18 15.93
C LEU A 135 6.77 -5.80 14.62
N PRO A 136 7.17 -4.98 13.60
CA PRO A 136 7.71 -5.48 12.34
C PRO A 136 8.93 -6.41 12.49
N VAL A 137 9.83 -6.11 13.41
CA VAL A 137 11.03 -6.94 13.66
C VAL A 137 10.68 -8.37 14.12
N HIS A 138 9.53 -8.55 14.79
CA HIS A 138 8.99 -9.87 15.15
C HIS A 138 8.26 -10.56 14.00
N ARG A 139 8.14 -9.88 12.86
CA ARG A 139 7.44 -10.35 11.66
C ARG A 139 8.35 -10.27 10.42
N GLY A 140 9.62 -10.58 10.60
CA GLY A 140 10.60 -10.81 9.56
C GLY A 140 11.39 -9.59 9.08
N PHE A 141 11.11 -8.38 9.56
CA PHE A 141 11.93 -7.21 9.23
C PHE A 141 13.22 -7.16 10.06
N ASP A 142 14.35 -6.89 9.41
CA ASP A 142 15.65 -6.74 10.08
C ASP A 142 15.77 -5.39 10.80
N ARG A 143 15.11 -4.35 10.24
CA ARG A 143 15.15 -2.98 10.74
C ARG A 143 13.78 -2.32 10.64
N TYR A 144 13.42 -1.55 11.66
CA TYR A 144 12.17 -0.80 11.70
C TYR A 144 12.31 0.53 12.43
N PHE A 145 11.66 1.56 11.90
CA PHE A 145 11.41 2.84 12.57
C PHE A 145 10.02 3.34 12.22
N GLY A 146 9.16 3.58 13.21
CA GLY A 146 7.88 4.19 12.91
C GLY A 146 6.74 3.96 13.88
N LEU A 147 5.54 4.27 13.37
CA LEU A 147 4.28 4.20 14.09
C LEU A 147 3.72 2.77 14.09
N ALA A 148 3.71 2.11 15.25
CA ALA A 148 3.11 0.79 15.40
C ALA A 148 1.56 0.81 15.34
N ASP A 149 0.95 1.96 15.65
CA ASP A 149 -0.49 2.21 15.64
C ASP A 149 -1.02 2.82 14.31
N GLY A 150 -2.28 3.30 14.32
CA GLY A 150 -2.98 3.72 13.12
C GLY A 150 -2.80 5.18 12.69
N CYS A 151 -2.57 6.10 13.61
CA CYS A 151 -2.34 7.53 13.32
C CYS A 151 -1.68 8.24 14.48
N CYS A 152 -0.97 9.34 14.19
CA CYS A 152 -0.32 10.18 15.20
C CYS A 152 -0.29 11.65 14.76
N ASN A 153 0.15 12.52 15.63
CA ASN A 153 0.56 13.87 15.26
C ASN A 153 1.86 13.81 14.44
N PHE A 154 1.91 14.49 13.29
CA PHE A 154 3.07 14.41 12.39
C PHE A 154 4.31 15.13 12.92
N TRP A 155 4.10 16.19 13.73
CA TRP A 155 5.18 17.00 14.30
C TRP A 155 5.71 16.44 15.62
N ASN A 156 4.81 15.91 16.44
CA ASN A 156 5.13 15.36 17.74
C ASN A 156 4.12 14.26 18.14
N PRO A 157 4.45 12.99 17.92
CA PRO A 157 3.61 11.88 18.38
C PRO A 157 3.50 11.77 19.90
N GLY A 158 4.42 12.41 20.61
CA GLY A 158 4.65 12.28 22.04
C GLY A 158 4.17 13.43 22.92
N LYS A 159 4.81 13.61 24.07
CA LYS A 159 4.50 14.65 25.04
C LYS A 159 4.88 16.03 24.51
N GLN A 160 4.21 17.07 25.03
CA GLN A 160 4.57 18.45 24.74
C GLN A 160 6.04 18.72 25.11
N ARG A 161 6.79 19.31 24.19
CA ARG A 161 8.17 19.73 24.43
C ARG A 161 8.21 21.15 25.02
N PRO A 162 9.26 21.54 25.75
CA PRO A 162 9.40 22.89 26.29
C PRO A 162 9.32 23.96 25.18
N GLY A 163 8.48 24.99 25.41
CA GLY A 163 8.28 26.09 24.47
C GLY A 163 7.41 25.78 23.25
N GLU A 164 6.75 24.62 23.20
CA GLU A 164 5.78 24.28 22.16
C GLU A 164 4.33 24.39 22.67
N PRO A 165 3.35 24.65 21.78
CA PRO A 165 1.95 24.43 22.10
C PRO A 165 1.66 22.94 22.32
N PRO A 166 0.60 22.57 23.06
CA PRO A 166 0.22 21.17 23.21
C PRO A 166 -0.10 20.54 21.84
N PRO A 167 0.46 19.35 21.54
CA PRO A 167 0.16 18.66 20.29
C PRO A 167 -1.31 18.32 20.14
N GLY A 168 -1.94 18.69 19.02
CA GLY A 168 -3.31 18.33 18.69
C GLY A 168 -3.50 16.81 18.63
N ARG A 169 -4.56 16.26 19.29
CA ARG A 169 -4.77 14.80 19.40
C ARG A 169 -6.22 14.41 19.29
N LYS A 170 -6.44 13.23 18.69
CA LYS A 170 -7.74 12.59 18.59
C LYS A 170 -8.17 11.94 19.91
N TRP A 171 -7.22 11.30 20.59
CA TRP A 171 -7.42 10.49 21.79
C TRP A 171 -6.52 10.96 22.92
N ALA A 172 -6.95 10.78 24.15
CA ALA A 172 -6.11 10.96 25.32
C ALA A 172 -5.00 9.90 25.41
N ARG A 173 -5.22 8.72 24.78
CA ARG A 173 -4.28 7.60 24.78
C ARG A 173 -3.05 7.90 23.88
N TRP A 174 -1.88 7.61 24.41
CA TRP A 174 -0.62 7.65 23.68
C TRP A 174 -0.57 6.59 22.57
N ARG A 175 0.14 6.93 21.49
CA ARG A 175 0.38 6.03 20.37
C ARG A 175 1.66 5.26 20.58
N ARG A 176 1.63 3.99 20.14
CA ARG A 176 2.78 3.12 20.12
C ARG A 176 3.67 3.50 18.95
N TRP A 177 4.95 3.64 19.24
CA TRP A 177 6.01 3.88 18.27
C TRP A 177 7.12 2.89 18.54
N ALA A 178 7.90 2.46 17.54
CA ALA A 178 9.05 1.63 17.79
C ALA A 178 10.25 2.03 16.95
N ILE A 179 11.43 1.84 17.50
CA ILE A 179 12.73 1.90 16.86
C ILE A 179 13.36 0.54 17.07
N GLU A 180 13.52 -0.22 16.01
CA GLU A 180 13.86 -1.64 16.02
C GLU A 180 12.86 -2.43 16.89
N ASP A 181 13.31 -3.09 17.93
CA ASP A 181 12.50 -3.83 18.90
C ASP A 181 12.06 -3.02 20.14
N LYS A 182 12.61 -1.80 20.28
CA LYS A 182 12.29 -0.92 21.40
C LYS A 182 11.01 -0.13 21.15
N GLU A 183 9.99 -0.40 21.95
CA GLU A 183 8.69 0.31 21.89
C GLU A 183 8.68 1.55 22.80
N PHE A 184 8.05 2.60 22.33
CA PHE A 184 7.81 3.87 23.02
C PHE A 184 6.31 4.16 23.07
N THR A 185 5.81 4.49 24.26
CA THR A 185 4.39 4.90 24.47
C THR A 185 4.31 6.00 25.51
N PRO A 186 4.47 7.26 25.11
CA PRO A 186 4.65 7.81 23.77
C PRO A 186 6.12 7.94 23.32
N TYR A 187 6.29 8.12 22.00
CA TYR A 187 7.54 8.62 21.40
C TYR A 187 7.49 10.14 21.30
N THR A 188 8.46 10.81 21.92
CA THR A 188 8.64 12.27 21.83
C THR A 188 9.96 12.54 21.15
N PRO A 189 9.98 13.02 19.90
CA PRO A 189 11.23 13.37 19.21
C PRO A 189 11.94 14.51 19.95
N GLU A 190 13.27 14.45 20.03
CA GLU A 190 14.09 15.54 20.57
C GLU A 190 14.16 16.72 19.59
N ASP A 191 14.28 16.41 18.29
CA ASP A 191 14.31 17.41 17.23
C ASP A 191 12.95 18.12 17.11
N LYS A 192 12.95 19.45 17.26
CA LYS A 192 11.76 20.28 17.10
C LYS A 192 11.30 20.39 15.63
N ASN A 193 12.21 20.14 14.67
CA ASN A 193 11.90 20.09 13.25
C ASN A 193 11.44 18.70 12.78
N PHE A 194 11.21 17.78 13.73
CA PHE A 194 10.70 16.45 13.39
C PHE A 194 9.36 16.54 12.63
N TYR A 195 9.28 15.82 11.51
CA TYR A 195 8.07 15.61 10.75
C TYR A 195 8.05 14.17 10.25
N THR A 196 6.99 13.41 10.54
CA THR A 196 6.96 11.95 10.32
C THR A 196 7.32 11.56 8.89
N THR A 197 6.82 12.28 7.87
CA THR A 197 7.10 11.99 6.46
C THR A 197 8.59 12.10 6.15
N ASP A 198 9.25 13.11 6.67
CA ASP A 198 10.69 13.34 6.50
C ASP A 198 11.48 12.29 7.27
N ALA A 199 11.12 12.03 8.52
CA ALA A 199 11.80 11.04 9.37
C ALA A 199 11.74 9.62 8.78
N PHE A 200 10.60 9.22 8.19
CA PHE A 200 10.48 7.93 7.50
C PHE A 200 11.37 7.87 6.25
N THR A 201 11.43 8.97 5.51
CA THR A 201 12.30 9.09 4.32
C THR A 201 13.77 9.01 4.69
N ASP A 202 14.18 9.74 5.72
CA ASP A 202 15.57 9.82 6.19
C ASP A 202 16.05 8.46 6.70
N TYR A 203 15.23 7.76 7.49
CA TYR A 203 15.52 6.41 7.94
C TYR A 203 15.64 5.42 6.77
N ALA A 204 14.75 5.49 5.77
CA ALA A 204 14.85 4.65 4.57
C ALA A 204 16.17 4.87 3.84
N ILE A 205 16.59 6.13 3.66
CA ILE A 205 17.84 6.51 2.99
C ILE A 205 19.06 6.02 3.78
N GLU A 206 19.04 6.20 5.09
CA GLU A 206 20.11 5.72 5.99
C GLU A 206 20.27 4.20 5.88
N ARG A 207 19.17 3.44 6.00
CA ARG A 207 19.22 1.97 5.90
C ARG A 207 19.63 1.50 4.50
N LEU A 208 19.20 2.16 3.43
CA LEU A 208 19.71 1.90 2.09
C LEU A 208 21.22 2.19 1.97
N GLY A 209 21.73 3.23 2.63
CA GLY A 209 23.15 3.54 2.69
C GLY A 209 23.97 2.45 3.39
N GLU A 210 23.42 1.88 4.46
CA GLU A 210 24.02 0.81 5.26
C GLU A 210 24.02 -0.53 4.49
N TYR A 211 22.84 -0.96 4.02
CA TYR A 211 22.64 -2.31 3.48
C TYR A 211 22.65 -2.38 1.96
N GLY A 212 22.42 -1.28 1.24
CA GLY A 212 22.33 -1.27 -0.21
C GLY A 212 23.62 -1.62 -0.94
N LYS A 213 24.76 -1.64 -0.24
CA LYS A 213 26.08 -2.06 -0.76
C LYS A 213 26.35 -3.56 -0.57
N GLU A 214 25.52 -4.27 0.21
CA GLU A 214 25.63 -5.71 0.38
C GLU A 214 25.40 -6.44 -0.96
N ALA A 215 25.95 -7.64 -1.13
CA ALA A 215 25.83 -8.39 -2.38
C ALA A 215 24.40 -8.85 -2.70
N GLY A 216 23.58 -9.08 -1.66
CA GLY A 216 22.20 -9.56 -1.80
C GLY A 216 21.17 -8.48 -2.15
N PRO A 217 19.94 -8.89 -2.50
CA PRO A 217 18.83 -7.97 -2.72
C PRO A 217 18.24 -7.47 -1.41
N PHE A 218 17.56 -6.32 -1.46
CA PHE A 218 16.78 -5.79 -0.34
C PHE A 218 15.27 -5.77 -0.65
N PHE A 219 14.47 -5.89 0.41
CA PHE A 219 13.07 -5.52 0.46
C PHE A 219 12.92 -4.33 1.41
N LEU A 220 12.49 -3.20 0.88
CA LEU A 220 12.20 -2.00 1.67
C LEU A 220 10.71 -1.65 1.57
N TYR A 221 10.01 -1.65 2.71
CA TYR A 221 8.62 -1.19 2.81
C TYR A 221 8.58 0.19 3.46
N VAL A 222 8.22 1.21 2.67
CA VAL A 222 8.02 2.59 3.12
C VAL A 222 6.51 2.85 3.23
N ALA A 223 6.01 2.85 4.45
CA ALA A 223 4.59 2.99 4.74
C ALA A 223 4.30 4.36 5.32
N TYR A 224 4.13 5.37 4.46
CA TYR A 224 3.85 6.73 4.89
C TYR A 224 2.53 6.82 5.67
N THR A 225 2.46 7.78 6.59
CA THR A 225 1.21 8.21 7.24
C THR A 225 0.50 9.30 6.44
N ALA A 226 1.19 9.96 5.51
CA ALA A 226 0.62 10.97 4.63
C ALA A 226 -0.27 10.33 3.54
N PRO A 227 -1.38 11.00 3.16
CA PRO A 227 -1.96 12.23 3.70
C PRO A 227 -3.06 12.03 4.76
N HIS A 228 -3.01 10.93 5.57
CA HIS A 228 -3.97 10.71 6.66
C HIS A 228 -4.01 11.89 7.63
N TYR A 229 -5.19 12.20 8.18
CA TYR A 229 -5.32 13.22 9.22
C TYR A 229 -4.55 12.85 10.51
N PRO A 230 -4.15 13.84 11.35
CA PRO A 230 -4.44 15.28 11.27
C PRO A 230 -3.72 15.95 10.10
N LEU A 231 -4.36 16.96 9.51
CA LEU A 231 -3.81 17.74 8.41
C LEU A 231 -2.66 18.60 8.91
N HIS A 232 -1.46 18.14 8.68
CA HIS A 232 -0.19 18.78 9.08
C HIS A 232 0.75 18.88 7.88
N ALA A 233 1.31 20.05 7.62
CA ALA A 233 2.30 20.24 6.57
C ALA A 233 3.17 21.47 6.86
N TRP A 234 4.35 21.52 6.24
CA TRP A 234 5.24 22.66 6.32
C TRP A 234 4.59 23.91 5.70
N PRO A 235 4.77 25.11 6.30
CA PRO A 235 4.18 26.34 5.79
C PRO A 235 4.53 26.64 4.33
N GLU A 236 5.77 26.40 3.94
CA GLU A 236 6.26 26.60 2.58
C GLU A 236 5.61 25.63 1.57
N ASP A 237 5.29 24.40 1.97
CA ASP A 237 4.56 23.45 1.12
C ASP A 237 3.08 23.86 1.01
N ILE A 238 2.46 24.32 2.11
CA ILE A 238 1.08 24.84 2.11
C ILE A 238 0.95 26.05 1.18
N ALA A 239 1.90 26.98 1.24
CA ALA A 239 1.90 28.21 0.46
C ALA A 239 1.81 27.95 -1.06
N ARG A 240 2.35 26.83 -1.54
CA ARG A 240 2.26 26.42 -2.96
C ARG A 240 0.84 26.11 -3.42
N TYR A 241 -0.06 25.83 -2.50
CA TYR A 241 -1.42 25.35 -2.79
C TYR A 241 -2.52 26.32 -2.35
N ARG A 242 -2.20 27.32 -1.51
CA ARG A 242 -3.19 28.33 -1.08
C ARG A 242 -3.81 29.04 -2.29
N GLY A 243 -5.12 29.17 -2.22
CA GLY A 243 -5.91 29.81 -3.27
C GLY A 243 -6.29 28.90 -4.46
N LYS A 244 -5.59 27.78 -4.67
CA LYS A 244 -5.85 26.88 -5.80
C LYS A 244 -7.19 26.14 -5.70
N TYR A 245 -7.69 25.95 -4.51
CA TYR A 245 -8.93 25.21 -4.26
C TYR A 245 -10.16 26.10 -4.05
N ARG A 246 -10.01 27.42 -4.22
CA ARG A 246 -11.15 28.36 -4.27
C ARG A 246 -12.10 28.12 -5.44
N MET A 247 -11.67 27.38 -6.45
CA MET A 247 -12.54 26.88 -7.52
C MET A 247 -13.62 25.89 -7.02
N GLY A 248 -13.41 25.27 -5.87
CA GLY A 248 -14.32 24.34 -5.21
C GLY A 248 -14.24 22.90 -5.73
N TRP A 249 -14.85 22.02 -4.93
CA TRP A 249 -14.82 20.57 -5.22
C TRP A 249 -15.57 20.16 -6.49
N ASP A 250 -16.65 20.87 -6.87
CA ASP A 250 -17.39 20.54 -8.08
C ASP A 250 -16.55 20.78 -9.34
N ALA A 251 -15.91 21.95 -9.44
CA ALA A 251 -15.01 22.29 -10.54
C ALA A 251 -13.76 21.40 -10.54
N LEU A 252 -13.20 21.11 -9.36
CA LEU A 252 -12.05 20.23 -9.22
C LEU A 252 -12.36 18.81 -9.71
N ARG A 253 -13.49 18.24 -9.31
CA ARG A 253 -13.93 16.90 -9.77
C ARG A 253 -14.07 16.85 -11.28
N LYS A 254 -14.69 17.86 -11.89
CA LYS A 254 -14.82 18.00 -13.34
C LYS A 254 -13.44 18.02 -14.02
N ALA A 255 -12.55 18.88 -13.55
CA ALA A 255 -11.21 19.03 -14.13
C ALA A 255 -10.37 17.73 -14.00
N ARG A 256 -10.43 17.05 -12.86
CA ARG A 256 -9.76 15.76 -12.64
C ARG A 256 -10.30 14.68 -13.58
N TYR A 257 -11.62 14.58 -13.71
CA TYR A 257 -12.26 13.62 -14.61
C TYR A 257 -11.86 13.87 -16.09
N GLU A 258 -11.89 15.12 -16.55
CA GLU A 258 -11.49 15.48 -17.92
C GLU A 258 -10.03 15.10 -18.21
N ARG A 259 -9.13 15.35 -17.26
CA ARG A 259 -7.72 14.91 -17.38
C ARG A 259 -7.59 13.39 -17.43
N MET A 260 -8.33 12.64 -16.59
CA MET A 260 -8.32 11.17 -16.64
C MET A 260 -8.80 10.63 -17.99
N VAL A 261 -9.84 11.22 -18.57
CA VAL A 261 -10.33 10.85 -19.91
C VAL A 261 -9.26 11.14 -20.96
N LYS A 262 -8.64 12.33 -20.92
CA LYS A 262 -7.54 12.70 -21.84
C LYS A 262 -6.34 11.76 -21.74
N MET A 263 -6.02 11.30 -20.53
CA MET A 263 -4.93 10.33 -20.27
C MET A 263 -5.30 8.89 -20.63
N GLY A 264 -6.56 8.60 -20.97
CA GLY A 264 -7.04 7.23 -21.26
C GLY A 264 -7.15 6.33 -20.01
N LEU A 265 -7.10 6.90 -18.80
CA LEU A 265 -7.27 6.16 -17.54
C LEU A 265 -8.71 5.67 -17.38
N ILE A 266 -9.66 6.50 -17.78
CA ILE A 266 -11.08 6.16 -17.83
C ILE A 266 -11.64 6.47 -19.21
N ALA A 267 -12.52 5.62 -19.73
CA ALA A 267 -13.16 5.87 -21.01
C ALA A 267 -14.27 6.92 -20.85
N LYS A 268 -14.42 7.82 -21.83
CA LYS A 268 -15.44 8.89 -21.82
C LYS A 268 -16.87 8.37 -21.62
N ARG A 269 -17.15 7.12 -22.01
CA ARG A 269 -18.46 6.47 -21.81
C ARG A 269 -18.81 6.21 -20.34
N TYR A 270 -17.85 6.28 -19.42
CA TYR A 270 -18.09 6.15 -17.98
C TYR A 270 -18.20 7.54 -17.36
N PRO A 271 -19.41 8.06 -17.11
CA PRO A 271 -19.57 9.35 -16.46
C PRO A 271 -19.00 9.33 -15.05
N ALA A 272 -18.47 10.46 -14.61
CA ALA A 272 -18.12 10.61 -13.21
C ALA A 272 -19.37 10.50 -12.33
N SER A 273 -19.21 9.91 -11.14
CA SER A 273 -20.31 9.89 -10.16
C SER A 273 -20.76 11.33 -9.85
N PRO A 274 -22.05 11.55 -9.58
CA PRO A 274 -22.52 12.85 -9.10
C PRO A 274 -21.85 13.19 -7.75
N ARG A 275 -21.88 14.47 -7.38
CA ARG A 275 -21.50 14.88 -6.00
C ARG A 275 -22.33 14.08 -5.00
N ASP A 276 -21.70 13.67 -3.89
CA ASP A 276 -22.42 13.00 -2.81
C ASP A 276 -23.59 13.88 -2.33
N PRO A 277 -24.83 13.36 -2.22
CA PRO A 277 -26.00 14.16 -1.87
C PRO A 277 -25.89 14.89 -0.52
N SER A 278 -25.03 14.41 0.39
CA SER A 278 -24.79 15.05 1.70
C SER A 278 -23.71 16.15 1.65
N VAL A 279 -23.12 16.41 0.49
CA VAL A 279 -22.12 17.47 0.26
C VAL A 279 -22.82 18.66 -0.39
N PRO A 280 -22.80 19.87 0.21
CA PRO A 280 -23.40 21.04 -0.40
C PRO A 280 -22.70 21.42 -1.72
N ALA A 281 -23.37 22.12 -2.61
CA ALA A 281 -22.70 22.72 -3.75
C ALA A 281 -21.70 23.78 -3.26
N TRP A 282 -20.56 23.88 -3.96
CA TRP A 282 -19.55 24.87 -3.57
C TRP A 282 -20.10 26.30 -3.57
N ASN A 283 -20.94 26.61 -4.56
CA ASN A 283 -21.52 27.94 -4.71
C ASN A 283 -22.58 28.29 -3.65
N ASP A 284 -23.11 27.28 -2.94
CA ASP A 284 -24.06 27.48 -1.83
C ASP A 284 -23.35 27.84 -0.51
N LEU A 285 -22.00 27.74 -0.49
CA LEU A 285 -21.24 28.10 0.71
C LEU A 285 -21.07 29.61 0.83
N PRO A 286 -21.21 30.16 2.06
CA PRO A 286 -20.79 31.53 2.36
C PRO A 286 -19.31 31.75 2.02
N GLU A 287 -18.98 32.94 1.49
CA GLU A 287 -17.61 33.24 1.04
C GLU A 287 -16.58 33.08 2.16
N GLU A 288 -16.93 33.50 3.38
CA GLU A 288 -16.08 33.40 4.56
C GLU A 288 -15.71 31.96 4.92
N LYS A 289 -16.54 30.96 4.53
CA LYS A 289 -16.24 29.54 4.75
C LYS A 289 -15.34 28.94 3.67
N ARG A 290 -15.33 29.49 2.46
CA ARG A 290 -14.57 28.96 1.32
C ARG A 290 -13.06 29.03 1.55
N ASP A 291 -12.57 30.06 2.26
CA ASP A 291 -11.15 30.17 2.59
C ASP A 291 -10.66 29.02 3.51
N GLY A 292 -11.46 28.68 4.52
CA GLY A 292 -11.17 27.54 5.40
C GLY A 292 -11.17 26.19 4.66
N TRP A 293 -12.05 26.03 3.68
CA TRP A 293 -12.06 24.84 2.82
C TRP A 293 -10.88 24.78 1.86
N ASP A 294 -10.50 25.93 1.26
CA ASP A 294 -9.28 26.01 0.46
C ASP A 294 -8.04 25.63 1.29
N LEU A 295 -7.91 26.15 2.52
CA LEU A 295 -6.79 25.81 3.40
C LEU A 295 -6.75 24.31 3.72
N LYS A 296 -7.87 23.66 4.01
CA LYS A 296 -7.91 22.22 4.28
C LYS A 296 -7.33 21.41 3.11
N MET A 297 -7.75 21.72 1.89
CA MET A 297 -7.26 21.01 0.72
C MET A 297 -5.82 21.38 0.37
N ALA A 298 -5.42 22.64 0.62
CA ALA A 298 -4.05 23.08 0.44
C ALA A 298 -3.07 22.31 1.35
N VAL A 299 -3.44 22.10 2.63
CA VAL A 299 -2.61 21.29 3.56
C VAL A 299 -2.58 19.83 3.13
N TYR A 300 -3.71 19.25 2.74
CA TYR A 300 -3.76 17.88 2.22
C TYR A 300 -2.86 17.68 0.99
N ALA A 301 -2.91 18.61 0.05
CA ALA A 301 -2.07 18.60 -1.15
C ALA A 301 -0.57 18.76 -0.80
N ALA A 302 -0.25 19.63 0.17
CA ALA A 302 1.10 19.81 0.68
C ALA A 302 1.67 18.54 1.32
N MET A 303 0.84 17.77 2.05
CA MET A 303 1.26 16.46 2.61
C MET A 303 1.63 15.45 1.51
N ILE A 304 0.88 15.43 0.40
CA ILE A 304 1.16 14.56 -0.75
C ILE A 304 2.42 15.02 -1.49
N ASP A 305 2.57 16.33 -1.73
CA ASP A 305 3.78 16.91 -2.35
C ASP A 305 5.03 16.56 -1.52
N ARG A 306 4.98 16.73 -0.18
CA ARG A 306 6.10 16.38 0.70
C ARG A 306 6.44 14.89 0.66
N MET A 307 5.43 14.02 0.62
CA MET A 307 5.62 12.59 0.44
C MET A 307 6.30 12.28 -0.89
N ASP A 308 5.88 12.92 -1.98
CA ASP A 308 6.51 12.74 -3.30
C ASP A 308 7.98 13.21 -3.33
N GLN A 309 8.31 14.33 -2.65
CA GLN A 309 9.69 14.79 -2.46
C GLN A 309 10.51 13.71 -1.73
N GLY A 310 9.98 13.12 -0.66
CA GLY A 310 10.61 12.02 0.07
C GLY A 310 10.84 10.80 -0.82
N ILE A 311 9.84 10.40 -1.61
CA ILE A 311 9.95 9.31 -2.59
C ILE A 311 11.08 9.60 -3.59
N GLY A 312 11.18 10.83 -4.08
CA GLY A 312 12.26 11.27 -4.97
C GLY A 312 13.64 11.06 -4.38
N ARG A 313 13.82 11.40 -3.10
CA ARG A 313 15.08 11.22 -2.36
C ARG A 313 15.44 9.73 -2.20
N ILE A 314 14.47 8.87 -1.89
CA ILE A 314 14.68 7.41 -1.81
C ILE A 314 15.08 6.84 -3.17
N LEU A 315 14.37 7.22 -4.24
CA LEU A 315 14.71 6.78 -5.61
C LEU A 315 16.09 7.25 -6.06
N ALA A 316 16.49 8.47 -5.68
CA ALA A 316 17.84 8.99 -5.92
C ALA A 316 18.89 8.15 -5.19
N LYS A 317 18.62 7.72 -3.95
CA LYS A 317 19.52 6.83 -3.19
C LYS A 317 19.67 5.45 -3.84
N VAL A 318 18.57 4.85 -4.32
CA VAL A 318 18.61 3.58 -5.06
C VAL A 318 19.44 3.72 -6.33
N ARG A 319 19.37 4.85 -7.04
CA ARG A 319 20.18 5.15 -8.22
C ARG A 319 21.66 5.34 -7.87
N GLU A 320 21.97 6.10 -6.83
CA GLU A 320 23.33 6.29 -6.29
C GLU A 320 24.01 4.95 -6.00
N LEU A 321 23.23 3.98 -5.49
CA LEU A 321 23.73 2.63 -5.21
C LEU A 321 23.87 1.75 -6.46
N GLY A 322 23.54 2.26 -7.66
CA GLY A 322 23.57 1.48 -8.90
C GLY A 322 22.53 0.35 -8.97
N ARG A 323 21.44 0.46 -8.17
CA ARG A 323 20.42 -0.60 -8.05
C ARG A 323 19.14 -0.33 -8.85
N GLU A 324 18.98 0.85 -9.48
CA GLU A 324 17.72 1.29 -10.11
C GLU A 324 17.21 0.29 -11.16
N GLU A 325 18.09 -0.20 -12.05
CA GLU A 325 17.70 -1.09 -13.16
C GLU A 325 17.01 -2.38 -12.71
N ASN A 326 17.48 -2.97 -11.61
CA ASN A 326 16.90 -4.21 -11.08
C ASN A 326 16.19 -3.99 -9.74
N THR A 327 15.47 -2.89 -9.62
CA THR A 327 14.57 -2.62 -8.50
C THR A 327 13.12 -2.58 -8.98
N LEU A 328 12.30 -3.50 -8.46
CA LEU A 328 10.85 -3.47 -8.59
C LEU A 328 10.31 -2.44 -7.61
N VAL A 329 9.78 -1.32 -8.10
CA VAL A 329 9.10 -0.29 -7.31
C VAL A 329 7.60 -0.43 -7.46
N ILE A 330 6.89 -0.56 -6.35
CA ILE A 330 5.42 -0.60 -6.27
C ILE A 330 4.95 0.58 -5.44
N PHE A 331 4.09 1.43 -5.99
CA PHE A 331 3.44 2.54 -5.28
C PHE A 331 1.93 2.35 -5.25
N LEU A 332 1.31 2.54 -4.08
CA LEU A 332 -0.13 2.40 -3.88
C LEU A 332 -0.66 3.21 -2.68
N SER A 333 -2.00 3.27 -2.53
CA SER A 333 -2.67 3.75 -1.31
C SER A 333 -3.40 2.61 -0.62
N ASP A 334 -3.53 2.65 0.70
CA ASP A 334 -4.16 1.57 1.50
C ASP A 334 -5.69 1.59 1.45
N ASN A 335 -6.31 2.70 1.14
CA ASN A 335 -7.74 2.86 0.87
C ASN A 335 -7.99 4.18 0.14
N GLY A 336 -9.21 4.39 -0.32
CA GLY A 336 -9.62 5.68 -0.88
C GLY A 336 -9.59 6.82 0.13
N GLY A 337 -9.71 8.06 -0.35
CA GLY A 337 -9.72 9.28 0.45
C GLY A 337 -10.75 9.23 1.58
N CYS A 338 -10.41 9.85 2.69
CA CYS A 338 -11.12 9.72 3.98
C CYS A 338 -12.17 10.81 4.17
N ALA A 339 -13.42 10.40 4.32
CA ALA A 339 -14.56 11.29 4.58
C ALA A 339 -14.89 11.47 6.06
N GLU A 340 -14.03 10.96 6.98
CA GLU A 340 -14.25 11.10 8.41
C GLU A 340 -14.17 12.58 8.82
N ASN A 341 -15.11 13.03 9.64
CA ASN A 341 -15.10 14.37 10.25
C ASN A 341 -14.77 14.24 11.75
N VAL A 342 -13.51 14.41 12.09
CA VAL A 342 -12.98 14.26 13.45
C VAL A 342 -12.21 15.53 13.86
N ASN A 343 -12.74 16.70 13.52
CA ASN A 343 -12.13 17.99 13.85
C ASN A 343 -12.17 18.22 15.38
N LYS A 344 -11.03 18.09 16.06
CA LYS A 344 -10.90 18.20 17.53
C LYS A 344 -10.39 19.55 18.01
N THR A 345 -9.87 20.35 17.11
CA THR A 345 -9.38 21.72 17.40
C THR A 345 -10.03 22.69 16.42
N PRO A 346 -11.34 22.99 16.55
CA PRO A 346 -12.07 23.81 15.55
C PRO A 346 -11.47 25.20 15.40
N ASP A 347 -10.88 25.75 16.47
CA ASP A 347 -10.34 27.10 16.52
C ASP A 347 -8.87 27.17 16.05
N VAL A 348 -8.22 26.02 15.82
CA VAL A 348 -6.85 25.95 15.27
C VAL A 348 -6.93 25.56 13.79
N PRO A 349 -6.41 26.37 12.86
CA PRO A 349 -6.40 26.02 11.44
C PRO A 349 -5.56 24.78 11.18
N PRO A 350 -5.82 24.02 10.08
CA PRO A 350 -4.96 22.90 9.70
C PRO A 350 -3.55 23.36 9.37
N GLY A 351 -2.55 22.51 9.61
CA GLY A 351 -1.13 22.75 9.34
C GLY A 351 -0.22 22.58 10.54
N PRO A 352 -0.36 23.41 11.61
CA PRO A 352 0.55 23.38 12.74
C PRO A 352 0.32 22.24 13.72
N LEU A 353 1.31 22.00 14.58
CA LEU A 353 1.38 20.96 15.61
C LEU A 353 0.13 20.89 16.53
N ALA A 354 -0.41 22.03 16.90
CA ALA A 354 -1.58 22.10 17.78
C ALA A 354 -2.91 21.75 17.08
N SER A 355 -2.91 21.60 15.75
CA SER A 355 -4.09 21.31 14.97
C SER A 355 -4.47 19.82 15.04
N TYR A 356 -5.79 19.54 15.03
CA TYR A 356 -6.34 18.22 14.72
C TYR A 356 -7.55 18.38 13.80
N ARG A 357 -7.30 18.48 12.52
CA ARG A 357 -8.29 18.74 11.47
C ARG A 357 -8.28 17.62 10.42
N THR A 358 -9.41 17.39 9.80
CA THR A 358 -9.64 16.40 8.73
C THR A 358 -9.96 17.08 7.41
N VAL A 359 -9.73 16.38 6.29
CA VAL A 359 -10.06 16.88 4.95
C VAL A 359 -11.57 16.92 4.71
N ASP A 360 -12.32 16.10 5.43
CA ASP A 360 -13.76 15.96 5.40
C ASP A 360 -14.34 15.42 4.07
N LYS A 361 -15.64 15.13 4.09
CA LYS A 361 -16.34 14.46 3.00
C LYS A 361 -16.28 15.21 1.65
N PRO A 362 -16.44 16.54 1.60
CA PRO A 362 -16.44 17.26 0.32
C PRO A 362 -15.14 17.01 -0.49
N TRP A 363 -13.99 17.18 0.15
CA TRP A 363 -12.71 16.95 -0.51
C TRP A 363 -12.39 15.48 -0.71
N ALA A 364 -12.81 14.59 0.20
CA ALA A 364 -12.70 13.15 -0.01
C ALA A 364 -13.50 12.69 -1.24
N ASN A 365 -14.67 13.31 -1.52
CA ASN A 365 -15.43 13.07 -2.75
C ASN A 365 -14.68 13.55 -4.00
N ALA A 366 -13.92 14.64 -3.90
CA ALA A 366 -13.06 15.10 -4.98
C ALA A 366 -11.84 14.17 -5.17
N SER A 367 -11.19 13.75 -4.10
CA SER A 367 -10.04 12.83 -4.12
C SER A 367 -10.36 11.49 -4.78
N ASN A 368 -11.57 10.96 -4.58
CA ASN A 368 -11.99 9.68 -5.15
C ASN A 368 -12.61 9.77 -6.56
N THR A 369 -12.57 10.94 -7.21
CA THR A 369 -13.04 11.09 -8.58
C THR A 369 -12.43 10.02 -9.49
N PRO A 370 -13.20 9.32 -10.35
CA PRO A 370 -14.59 9.57 -10.71
C PRO A 370 -15.58 8.77 -9.87
N PHE A 371 -15.10 7.97 -8.92
CA PHE A 371 -15.87 6.99 -8.19
C PHE A 371 -16.74 7.60 -7.07
N ARG A 372 -17.77 6.87 -6.67
CA ARG A 372 -18.59 7.19 -5.51
C ARG A 372 -18.04 6.57 -4.23
N LYS A 373 -18.38 7.15 -3.09
CA LYS A 373 -18.00 6.70 -1.73
C LYS A 373 -16.50 6.91 -1.43
N TYR A 374 -16.05 6.34 -0.31
CA TYR A 374 -14.84 6.72 0.41
C TYR A 374 -14.27 5.53 1.20
N LYS A 375 -13.15 5.74 1.86
CA LYS A 375 -12.66 4.88 2.95
C LYS A 375 -13.82 4.30 3.78
N SER A 376 -13.71 3.05 4.15
CA SER A 376 -14.71 2.24 4.89
C SER A 376 -15.92 1.79 4.07
N TRP A 377 -15.93 2.01 2.75
CA TRP A 377 -16.95 1.52 1.82
C TRP A 377 -16.31 0.59 0.80
N ASP A 378 -16.96 -0.56 0.51
CA ASP A 378 -16.49 -1.49 -0.51
C ASP A 378 -16.97 -1.11 -1.93
N HIS A 379 -17.50 0.10 -2.12
CA HIS A 379 -17.68 0.75 -3.41
C HIS A 379 -16.33 1.21 -3.98
N GLU A 380 -16.28 1.45 -5.29
CA GLU A 380 -15.03 1.78 -6.00
C GLU A 380 -14.21 2.89 -5.33
N GLY A 381 -14.87 3.96 -4.85
CA GLY A 381 -14.15 5.07 -4.20
C GLY A 381 -13.49 4.72 -2.86
N GLY A 382 -13.87 3.59 -2.24
CA GLY A 382 -13.22 3.13 -1.02
C GLY A 382 -12.10 2.11 -1.27
N ILE A 383 -12.20 1.33 -2.36
CA ILE A 383 -11.31 0.18 -2.60
C ILE A 383 -10.42 0.30 -3.85
N CYS A 384 -10.77 1.11 -4.84
CA CYS A 384 -9.96 1.32 -6.05
C CYS A 384 -9.09 2.55 -5.89
N THR A 385 -7.77 2.34 -5.77
CA THR A 385 -6.78 3.40 -5.52
C THR A 385 -5.68 3.39 -6.58
N PRO A 386 -4.85 4.44 -6.67
CA PRO A 386 -3.69 4.40 -7.54
C PRO A 386 -2.80 3.20 -7.24
N PHE A 387 -2.35 2.54 -8.30
CA PHE A 387 -1.40 1.43 -8.22
C PHE A 387 -0.44 1.53 -9.40
N ILE A 388 0.84 1.73 -9.09
CA ILE A 388 1.90 1.95 -10.08
C ILE A 388 3.01 0.93 -9.85
N VAL A 389 3.50 0.35 -10.94
CA VAL A 389 4.67 -0.54 -10.91
C VAL A 389 5.71 -0.03 -11.88
N SER A 390 6.95 0.08 -11.43
CA SER A 390 8.11 0.39 -12.25
C SER A 390 9.22 -0.62 -12.00
N TRP A 391 9.72 -1.26 -13.05
CA TRP A 391 10.84 -2.20 -13.00
C TRP A 391 11.60 -2.14 -14.33
N PRO A 392 12.62 -1.27 -14.47
CA PRO A 392 13.26 -0.98 -15.76
C PRO A 392 13.81 -2.23 -16.45
N ARG A 393 14.35 -3.18 -15.69
CA ARG A 393 14.87 -4.44 -16.23
C ARG A 393 13.81 -5.28 -16.95
N VAL A 394 12.55 -5.22 -16.55
CA VAL A 394 11.45 -6.05 -17.05
C VAL A 394 10.47 -5.26 -17.91
N ILE A 395 10.02 -4.09 -17.44
CA ILE A 395 9.06 -3.25 -18.14
C ILE A 395 9.79 -2.40 -19.17
N LYS A 396 9.90 -2.90 -20.41
CA LYS A 396 10.66 -2.22 -21.48
C LYS A 396 9.93 -1.05 -22.12
N LYS A 397 8.59 -1.08 -22.10
CA LYS A 397 7.74 0.02 -22.60
C LYS A 397 7.06 0.69 -21.42
N GLY A 398 7.51 1.88 -21.07
CA GLY A 398 6.90 2.68 -20.01
C GLY A 398 5.57 3.34 -20.43
N GLY A 399 4.92 4.01 -19.47
CA GLY A 399 3.68 4.78 -19.69
C GLY A 399 2.43 3.93 -19.94
N GLN A 400 2.51 2.62 -19.72
CA GLN A 400 1.40 1.71 -19.98
C GLN A 400 0.26 1.89 -18.98
N ILE A 401 -0.95 1.51 -19.42
CA ILE A 401 -2.15 1.44 -18.59
C ILE A 401 -2.66 -0.01 -18.62
N SER A 402 -2.66 -0.67 -17.46
CA SER A 402 -3.27 -1.99 -17.29
C SER A 402 -4.71 -1.86 -16.80
N ARG A 403 -5.62 -2.57 -17.49
CA ARG A 403 -7.03 -2.73 -17.09
C ARG A 403 -7.31 -4.12 -16.52
N GLN A 404 -6.28 -4.95 -16.37
CA GLN A 404 -6.40 -6.23 -15.71
C GLN A 404 -6.68 -6.04 -14.22
N VAL A 405 -7.59 -6.84 -13.69
CA VAL A 405 -8.00 -6.75 -12.29
C VAL A 405 -6.90 -7.29 -11.39
N GLY A 406 -6.50 -6.51 -10.39
CA GLY A 406 -5.58 -6.89 -9.32
C GLY A 406 -6.19 -6.61 -7.95
N HIS A 407 -5.66 -7.28 -6.94
CA HIS A 407 -6.03 -7.06 -5.55
C HIS A 407 -4.78 -7.00 -4.67
N ILE A 408 -4.91 -6.35 -3.52
CA ILE A 408 -3.79 -6.18 -2.58
C ILE A 408 -3.16 -7.52 -2.13
N ILE A 409 -3.95 -8.61 -2.11
CA ILE A 409 -3.45 -9.96 -1.79
C ILE A 409 -2.44 -10.48 -2.82
N ASP A 410 -2.42 -9.93 -4.03
CA ASP A 410 -1.55 -10.35 -5.13
C ASP A 410 -0.08 -9.93 -4.90
N ILE A 411 0.16 -8.98 -4.00
CA ILE A 411 1.50 -8.43 -3.73
C ILE A 411 2.43 -9.50 -3.16
N MET A 412 1.95 -10.30 -2.17
CA MET A 412 2.73 -11.41 -1.62
C MET A 412 3.11 -12.42 -2.70
N ALA A 413 2.13 -12.88 -3.50
CA ALA A 413 2.37 -13.82 -4.59
C ALA A 413 3.36 -13.26 -5.62
N THR A 414 3.28 -11.95 -5.91
CA THR A 414 4.20 -11.27 -6.81
C THR A 414 5.61 -11.22 -6.23
N CYS A 415 5.76 -10.90 -4.94
CA CYS A 415 7.06 -10.89 -4.26
C CYS A 415 7.71 -12.28 -4.25
N CYS A 416 6.93 -13.33 -3.96
CA CYS A 416 7.42 -14.71 -4.04
C CYS A 416 7.92 -15.06 -5.45
N ASP A 417 7.13 -14.75 -6.47
CA ASP A 417 7.45 -15.07 -7.87
C ASP A 417 8.70 -14.34 -8.37
N VAL A 418 8.81 -13.02 -8.16
CA VAL A 418 9.98 -12.24 -8.64
C VAL A 418 11.25 -12.56 -7.87
N ALA A 419 11.13 -12.98 -6.62
CA ALA A 419 12.24 -13.38 -5.76
C ALA A 419 12.64 -14.85 -5.94
N GLY A 420 11.85 -15.66 -6.63
CA GLY A 420 12.01 -17.12 -6.66
C GLY A 420 11.87 -17.74 -5.26
N ALA A 421 11.09 -17.13 -4.38
CA ALA A 421 10.91 -17.54 -3.00
C ALA A 421 9.70 -18.48 -2.85
N ALA A 422 9.87 -19.60 -2.17
CA ALA A 422 8.77 -20.51 -1.88
C ALA A 422 7.87 -19.95 -0.75
N TYR A 423 6.56 -19.95 -0.97
CA TYR A 423 5.61 -19.69 0.10
C TYR A 423 5.49 -20.93 0.99
N PRO A 424 5.74 -20.87 2.30
CA PRO A 424 5.83 -22.04 3.15
C PRO A 424 4.43 -22.56 3.52
N SER A 425 4.31 -23.89 3.68
CA SER A 425 3.11 -24.54 4.25
C SER A 425 3.13 -24.55 5.78
N GLU A 426 4.31 -24.33 6.39
CA GLU A 426 4.53 -24.26 7.83
C GLU A 426 5.59 -23.21 8.15
N TYR A 427 5.41 -22.45 9.23
CA TYR A 427 6.36 -21.46 9.71
C TYR A 427 6.34 -21.40 11.24
N GLY A 428 7.52 -21.49 11.87
CA GLY A 428 7.63 -21.48 13.34
C GLY A 428 6.83 -22.59 14.05
N GLY A 429 6.72 -23.77 13.44
CA GLY A 429 5.93 -24.89 13.99
C GLY A 429 4.41 -24.73 13.82
N THR A 430 3.96 -23.69 13.10
CA THR A 430 2.53 -23.44 12.87
C THR A 430 2.19 -23.62 11.40
N LYS A 431 1.10 -24.36 11.12
CA LYS A 431 0.57 -24.54 9.77
C LYS A 431 0.11 -23.17 9.21
N VAL A 432 0.61 -22.83 8.04
CA VAL A 432 0.27 -21.58 7.34
C VAL A 432 -0.90 -21.84 6.39
N LEU A 433 -1.84 -20.88 6.31
CA LEU A 433 -2.96 -20.96 5.34
C LEU A 433 -2.43 -20.84 3.91
N PRO A 434 -3.05 -21.55 2.93
CA PRO A 434 -2.68 -21.43 1.52
C PRO A 434 -2.82 -20.00 1.00
N LEU A 435 -1.89 -19.58 0.14
CA LEU A 435 -1.87 -18.25 -0.46
C LEU A 435 -3.11 -18.01 -1.33
N GLU A 436 -3.80 -16.92 -1.12
CA GLU A 436 -4.99 -16.49 -1.91
C GLU A 436 -4.59 -15.66 -3.14
N GLY A 437 -3.52 -14.88 -3.04
CA GLY A 437 -3.06 -14.00 -4.11
C GLY A 437 -2.50 -14.73 -5.32
N LYS A 438 -2.54 -14.06 -6.48
CA LYS A 438 -1.96 -14.53 -7.76
C LYS A 438 -0.94 -13.49 -8.25
N SER A 439 0.22 -13.92 -8.76
CA SER A 439 1.29 -13.02 -9.19
C SER A 439 0.85 -12.03 -10.27
N LEU A 440 1.28 -10.77 -10.14
CA LEU A 440 1.13 -9.71 -11.15
C LEU A 440 2.28 -9.71 -12.17
N ARG A 441 3.34 -10.50 -11.98
CA ARG A 441 4.53 -10.53 -12.84
C ARG A 441 4.23 -10.70 -14.33
N PRO A 442 3.29 -11.56 -14.77
CA PRO A 442 2.96 -11.66 -16.19
C PRO A 442 2.54 -10.32 -16.81
N ILE A 443 1.85 -9.44 -16.05
CA ILE A 443 1.48 -8.11 -16.53
C ILE A 443 2.73 -7.22 -16.72
N PHE A 444 3.72 -7.33 -15.86
CA PHE A 444 4.98 -6.59 -15.98
C PHE A 444 5.77 -7.00 -17.22
N GLU A 445 5.64 -8.26 -17.62
CA GLU A 445 6.21 -8.83 -18.84
C GLU A 445 5.36 -8.56 -20.10
N GLY A 446 4.30 -7.76 -20.00
CA GLY A 446 3.41 -7.43 -21.13
C GLY A 446 2.40 -8.54 -21.49
N LYS A 447 2.19 -9.52 -20.61
CA LYS A 447 1.30 -10.65 -20.82
C LYS A 447 -0.04 -10.45 -20.11
N THR A 448 -1.05 -11.23 -20.53
CA THR A 448 -2.29 -11.40 -19.77
C THR A 448 -2.07 -12.48 -18.69
N ARG A 449 -2.56 -12.22 -17.47
CA ARG A 449 -2.55 -13.22 -16.40
C ARG A 449 -3.92 -13.88 -16.23
N THR A 450 -3.95 -15.08 -15.70
CA THR A 450 -5.18 -15.67 -15.18
C THR A 450 -5.60 -14.92 -13.92
N GLY A 451 -6.71 -14.17 -13.99
CA GLY A 451 -7.27 -13.42 -12.87
C GLY A 451 -7.87 -14.30 -11.78
N HIS A 452 -8.47 -13.68 -10.77
CA HIS A 452 -9.28 -14.35 -9.76
C HIS A 452 -10.68 -14.65 -10.33
N ASP A 453 -11.24 -15.81 -10.00
CA ASP A 453 -12.63 -16.16 -10.34
C ASP A 453 -13.61 -15.24 -9.59
N ALA A 454 -13.28 -14.96 -8.32
CA ALA A 454 -13.99 -13.99 -7.50
C ALA A 454 -13.01 -13.26 -6.55
N LEU A 455 -13.33 -12.01 -6.26
CA LEU A 455 -12.68 -11.19 -5.22
C LEU A 455 -13.74 -10.74 -4.22
N PHE A 456 -13.34 -10.67 -2.94
CA PHE A 456 -14.26 -10.45 -1.83
C PHE A 456 -13.78 -9.30 -0.94
N TRP A 457 -14.74 -8.58 -0.38
CA TRP A 457 -14.50 -7.49 0.57
C TRP A 457 -15.46 -7.56 1.73
N GLN A 458 -14.97 -7.18 2.89
CA GLN A 458 -15.75 -6.89 4.07
C GLN A 458 -14.99 -5.93 4.96
N PHE A 459 -15.61 -4.80 5.28
CA PHE A 459 -15.16 -3.92 6.34
C PHE A 459 -16.36 -3.35 7.12
N GLY A 460 -16.42 -3.68 8.43
CA GLY A 460 -17.53 -3.31 9.28
C GLY A 460 -18.85 -3.84 8.70
N LYS A 461 -19.75 -2.92 8.33
CA LYS A 461 -21.04 -3.25 7.70
C LYS A 461 -21.00 -3.28 6.17
N SER A 462 -19.92 -2.86 5.54
CA SER A 462 -19.74 -2.88 4.09
C SER A 462 -19.29 -4.26 3.64
N LYS A 463 -19.78 -4.71 2.50
CA LYS A 463 -19.49 -6.02 1.92
C LYS A 463 -19.63 -5.99 0.41
N ALA A 464 -18.74 -6.70 -0.29
CA ALA A 464 -18.79 -6.82 -1.75
C ALA A 464 -18.19 -8.13 -2.26
N VAL A 465 -18.60 -8.52 -3.46
CA VAL A 465 -17.98 -9.59 -4.25
C VAL A 465 -17.93 -9.16 -5.71
N ARG A 466 -16.82 -9.49 -6.38
CA ARG A 466 -16.64 -9.26 -7.81
C ARG A 466 -16.32 -10.56 -8.51
N CYS A 467 -17.13 -10.91 -9.54
CA CYS A 467 -16.93 -12.07 -10.41
C CYS A 467 -16.86 -11.57 -11.87
N GLY A 468 -15.68 -11.64 -12.46
CA GLY A 468 -15.45 -11.09 -13.79
C GLY A 468 -15.85 -9.62 -13.91
N LYS A 469 -16.83 -9.32 -14.78
CA LYS A 469 -17.37 -7.96 -14.95
C LYS A 469 -18.43 -7.55 -13.91
N TRP A 470 -18.99 -8.49 -13.16
CA TRP A 470 -20.06 -8.22 -12.20
C TRP A 470 -19.51 -7.90 -10.81
N LYS A 471 -20.06 -6.87 -10.19
CA LYS A 471 -19.79 -6.52 -8.80
C LYS A 471 -21.10 -6.38 -8.03
N LEU A 472 -21.20 -7.08 -6.91
CA LEU A 472 -22.30 -7.00 -5.97
C LEU A 472 -21.77 -6.32 -4.69
N VAL A 473 -22.44 -5.26 -4.20
CA VAL A 473 -22.00 -4.50 -3.04
C VAL A 473 -23.19 -4.11 -2.17
N ALA A 474 -23.01 -4.08 -0.85
CA ALA A 474 -24.00 -3.60 0.10
C ALA A 474 -23.35 -2.95 1.31
N ASN A 475 -24.11 -2.15 2.07
CA ASN A 475 -23.66 -1.57 3.33
C ASN A 475 -24.76 -1.65 4.39
N GLY A 476 -24.46 -2.33 5.49
CA GLY A 476 -25.41 -2.55 6.59
C GLY A 476 -26.56 -3.47 6.17
N SER A 477 -27.76 -3.07 6.53
CA SER A 477 -29.03 -3.71 6.18
C SER A 477 -29.60 -3.29 4.81
N ARG A 478 -28.88 -2.42 4.07
CA ARG A 478 -29.32 -2.00 2.74
C ARG A 478 -29.33 -3.19 1.79
N PRO A 479 -30.25 -3.20 0.80
CA PRO A 479 -30.24 -4.20 -0.26
C PRO A 479 -28.90 -4.29 -0.97
N TRP A 480 -28.62 -5.43 -1.58
CA TRP A 480 -27.50 -5.58 -2.48
C TRP A 480 -27.72 -4.74 -3.76
N GLU A 481 -26.68 -4.01 -4.17
CA GLU A 481 -26.58 -3.29 -5.43
C GLU A 481 -25.71 -4.12 -6.40
N LEU A 482 -26.15 -4.35 -7.64
CA LEU A 482 -25.42 -5.12 -8.66
C LEU A 482 -24.98 -4.23 -9.81
N TYR A 483 -23.70 -4.31 -10.21
CA TYR A 483 -23.12 -3.48 -11.26
C TYR A 483 -22.37 -4.30 -12.33
N ASP A 484 -22.52 -3.91 -13.61
CA ASP A 484 -21.65 -4.35 -14.70
C ASP A 484 -20.45 -3.38 -14.79
N MET A 485 -19.30 -3.76 -14.27
CA MET A 485 -18.10 -2.93 -14.20
C MET A 485 -17.44 -2.65 -15.56
N GLU A 486 -17.90 -3.26 -16.65
CA GLU A 486 -17.48 -2.95 -18.02
C GLU A 486 -18.40 -1.93 -18.69
N ALA A 487 -19.64 -1.85 -18.27
CA ALA A 487 -20.61 -0.85 -18.70
C ALA A 487 -20.63 0.37 -17.75
N ASP A 488 -20.44 0.16 -16.46
CA ASP A 488 -20.58 1.17 -15.41
C ASP A 488 -19.45 1.05 -14.36
N ARG A 489 -18.36 1.79 -14.61
CA ARG A 489 -17.20 1.84 -13.70
C ARG A 489 -17.44 2.65 -12.42
N CYS A 490 -18.49 3.46 -12.40
CA CYS A 490 -18.76 4.39 -11.30
C CYS A 490 -19.93 3.95 -10.40
N GLU A 491 -20.50 2.76 -10.66
CA GLU A 491 -21.57 2.16 -9.85
C GLU A 491 -22.83 3.06 -9.80
N LEU A 492 -23.31 3.51 -10.96
CA LEU A 492 -24.44 4.46 -11.08
C LEU A 492 -25.76 3.76 -11.41
N ASN A 493 -25.74 2.60 -12.08
CA ASN A 493 -26.91 1.87 -12.53
C ASN A 493 -27.01 0.54 -11.79
N ASP A 494 -27.81 0.49 -10.75
CA ASP A 494 -28.09 -0.74 -10.02
C ASP A 494 -28.96 -1.70 -10.85
N LEU A 495 -28.41 -2.87 -11.13
CA LEU A 495 -29.02 -3.94 -11.95
C LEU A 495 -29.60 -5.07 -11.07
N ALA A 496 -29.62 -4.95 -9.74
CA ALA A 496 -30.05 -6.04 -8.87
C ALA A 496 -31.50 -6.48 -9.15
N ALA A 497 -32.41 -5.53 -9.38
CA ALA A 497 -33.82 -5.82 -9.68
C ALA A 497 -34.01 -6.47 -11.06
N SER A 498 -33.16 -6.15 -12.05
CA SER A 498 -33.25 -6.73 -13.41
C SER A 498 -32.48 -8.05 -13.55
N HIS A 499 -31.61 -8.40 -12.58
CA HIS A 499 -30.83 -9.64 -12.58
C HIS A 499 -30.88 -10.35 -11.20
N PRO A 500 -32.07 -10.68 -10.67
CA PRO A 500 -32.21 -11.16 -9.29
C PRO A 500 -31.49 -12.47 -9.03
N ASP A 501 -31.52 -13.42 -9.98
CA ASP A 501 -30.82 -14.71 -9.85
C ASP A 501 -29.29 -14.55 -9.75
N ARG A 502 -28.72 -13.60 -10.53
CA ARG A 502 -27.30 -13.26 -10.45
C ARG A 502 -26.94 -12.65 -9.12
N ALA A 503 -27.74 -11.69 -8.66
CA ALA A 503 -27.53 -11.06 -7.36
C ALA A 503 -27.60 -12.10 -6.23
N ALA A 504 -28.57 -13.01 -6.25
CA ALA A 504 -28.69 -14.11 -5.29
C ALA A 504 -27.50 -15.08 -5.32
N ALA A 505 -27.06 -15.49 -6.51
CA ALA A 505 -25.91 -16.38 -6.68
C ALA A 505 -24.61 -15.72 -6.15
N MET A 506 -24.37 -14.44 -6.46
CA MET A 506 -23.21 -13.72 -5.96
C MET A 506 -23.27 -13.45 -4.45
N ALA A 507 -24.46 -13.19 -3.90
CA ALA A 507 -24.66 -13.05 -2.46
C ALA A 507 -24.34 -14.38 -1.72
N LYS A 508 -24.76 -15.52 -2.28
CA LYS A 508 -24.41 -16.84 -1.74
C LYS A 508 -22.89 -17.05 -1.76
N LEU A 509 -22.23 -16.72 -2.86
CA LEU A 509 -20.78 -16.87 -3.00
C LEU A 509 -20.04 -16.02 -1.93
N TRP A 510 -20.51 -14.79 -1.66
CA TRP A 510 -19.97 -13.97 -0.59
C TRP A 510 -20.20 -14.58 0.80
N ASN A 511 -21.38 -15.13 1.06
CA ASN A 511 -21.69 -15.77 2.33
C ASN A 511 -20.80 -17.01 2.58
N ASP A 512 -20.61 -17.84 1.56
CA ASP A 512 -19.75 -19.04 1.62
C ASP A 512 -18.29 -18.65 1.92
N TRP A 513 -17.77 -17.59 1.27
CA TRP A 513 -16.46 -17.04 1.55
C TRP A 513 -16.36 -16.48 2.98
N ALA A 514 -17.33 -15.71 3.43
CA ALA A 514 -17.32 -15.12 4.77
C ALA A 514 -17.36 -16.19 5.87
N GLU A 515 -18.09 -17.29 5.65
CA GLU A 515 -18.11 -18.43 6.56
C GLU A 515 -16.76 -19.17 6.57
N ARG A 516 -16.15 -19.39 5.39
CA ARG A 516 -14.79 -19.94 5.28
C ARG A 516 -13.78 -19.12 6.08
N CYS A 517 -13.78 -17.79 5.92
CA CYS A 517 -12.89 -16.90 6.65
C CYS A 517 -13.09 -16.99 8.16
N ARG A 518 -14.35 -17.02 8.63
CA ARG A 518 -14.68 -17.16 10.06
C ARG A 518 -14.18 -18.49 10.64
N ARG A 519 -14.32 -19.59 9.92
CA ARG A 519 -13.79 -20.90 10.35
C ARG A 519 -12.26 -20.86 10.45
N GLN A 520 -11.58 -20.31 9.45
CA GLN A 520 -10.11 -20.21 9.42
C GLN A 520 -9.56 -19.32 10.52
N ALA A 521 -10.26 -18.21 10.84
CA ALA A 521 -9.87 -17.32 11.93
C ALA A 521 -10.05 -17.94 13.32
N LYS A 522 -11.10 -18.79 13.54
CA LYS A 522 -11.41 -19.42 14.83
C LYS A 522 -10.52 -20.64 15.13
N SER A 523 -10.06 -21.35 14.12
CA SER A 523 -9.23 -22.55 14.32
C SER A 523 -7.80 -22.23 14.80
N SER A 524 -7.61 -21.08 15.45
CA SER A 524 -6.34 -20.58 16.04
C SER A 524 -6.25 -20.87 17.53
#